data_3aa74b51b70cd1b715c7677570ae98dc
#
_entry.id   3aa74b51b70cd1b715c7677570ae98dc
#
_cell.length_a   1.000
_cell.length_b   1.000
_cell.length_c   1.000
_cell.angle_alpha   90.00
_cell.angle_beta   90.00
_cell.angle_gamma   90.00
#
_symmetry.space_group_name_H-M   'P 1'
#
loop_
_entity.id
_entity.type
_entity.pdbx_description
1 polymer ?
#
loop_
_entity_poly.entity_id
_entity_poly.type
_entity_poly.pdbx_seq_one_letter_code
_entity_poly.pdbx_strand_id
1 'polypeptide(L)'
;MYEVFRGEKIPKEQQDAEVARIVELCGLREFLDRHPYDISGGEQQRTALAKVLLTQPDVLLLDEPTKGFDAEFKVTFALILRRLVAQGVTILMVSHDVPFCAEYAHKCGLFFDGSIVAEGTPREFFSGNSFYTTPANRMARHLIPQAVTVADIIGCCGGEIPAEPEIPEAAPLPAVKESAVNFKPKPLPLWRKLLAGVSLAIAMLVFFYATSITDISALIDQSGISASGEQQLMLYIVLIAALGVFIAAIGRRSAPSAMLQIPAKQRKLSKRTLVAAVLIVLCIPLTIFAGVMYLGNQHYNVTAMLVLIECMVPFFLVFESRKPKARELVTIAVLCAIAIAGRSAFFMLPQFKPVLALVIISGVAFGGETGFLVGAVTMMVSNVLFSQGPWMPWQMFSMGIIGFLAGVLFRKGLLRRSRGSLATFGAFSAVIIYGGIMNPAAALMYNSQTLNWEMLKAYYVSGLPMDLIHAAATVIFILIAAEPMLEKLDRIKVKYGLVE
;
A
#
# COMPACT_ATOMS: atom_id res chain seq x y z
N MET A 1 -22.90 -1.85 3.04
CA MET A 1 -23.71 -2.13 1.86
C MET A 1 -24.09 -0.87 1.08
N TYR A 2 -24.60 0.18 1.70
CA TYR A 2 -25.01 1.43 1.02
C TYR A 2 -23.91 2.18 0.24
N GLU A 3 -22.62 1.92 0.51
CA GLU A 3 -21.52 2.49 -0.26
C GLU A 3 -21.47 2.04 -1.73
N VAL A 4 -22.10 0.93 -2.05
CA VAL A 4 -22.20 0.41 -3.43
C VAL A 4 -22.99 1.38 -4.31
N PHE A 5 -24.03 2.01 -3.75
CA PHE A 5 -24.89 2.97 -4.46
C PHE A 5 -24.30 4.40 -4.51
N ARG A 6 -23.08 4.60 -4.04
CA ARG A 6 -22.45 5.92 -3.95
C ARG A 6 -22.13 6.48 -5.35
N GLY A 7 -22.94 7.41 -5.79
CA GLY A 7 -22.85 8.05 -7.13
C GLY A 7 -23.99 7.68 -8.07
N GLU A 8 -24.84 6.77 -7.70
CA GLU A 8 -26.07 6.44 -8.45
C GLU A 8 -27.25 7.29 -7.96
N LYS A 9 -28.08 7.76 -8.89
CA LYS A 9 -29.28 8.55 -8.57
C LYS A 9 -30.47 7.62 -8.28
N ILE A 10 -30.27 6.63 -7.41
CA ILE A 10 -31.33 5.69 -7.00
C ILE A 10 -32.03 6.27 -5.77
N PRO A 11 -33.37 6.33 -5.73
CA PRO A 11 -34.11 6.76 -4.55
C PRO A 11 -33.75 5.91 -3.33
N LYS A 12 -33.67 6.53 -2.15
CA LYS A 12 -33.26 5.85 -0.92
C LYS A 12 -34.16 4.66 -0.57
N GLU A 13 -35.43 4.76 -0.83
CA GLU A 13 -36.40 3.67 -0.62
C GLU A 13 -36.08 2.42 -1.47
N GLN A 14 -35.64 2.61 -2.71
CA GLN A 14 -35.20 1.50 -3.58
C GLN A 14 -33.85 0.90 -3.13
N GLN A 15 -32.93 1.74 -2.64
CA GLN A 15 -31.68 1.24 -2.06
C GLN A 15 -31.97 0.38 -0.81
N ASP A 16 -32.85 0.85 0.06
CA ASP A 16 -33.23 0.15 1.30
C ASP A 16 -33.91 -1.19 0.99
N ALA A 17 -34.79 -1.21 0.00
CA ALA A 17 -35.48 -2.43 -0.45
C ALA A 17 -34.49 -3.46 -1.03
N GLU A 18 -33.52 -3.01 -1.85
CA GLU A 18 -32.55 -3.90 -2.47
C GLU A 18 -31.54 -4.44 -1.44
N VAL A 19 -31.09 -3.60 -0.51
CA VAL A 19 -30.24 -4.04 0.61
C VAL A 19 -30.98 -5.06 1.46
N ALA A 20 -32.25 -4.84 1.81
CA ALA A 20 -33.05 -5.77 2.60
C ALA A 20 -33.20 -7.12 1.88
N ARG A 21 -33.46 -7.10 0.57
CA ARG A 21 -33.56 -8.30 -0.26
C ARG A 21 -32.27 -9.14 -0.27
N ILE A 22 -31.13 -8.48 -0.48
CA ILE A 22 -29.83 -9.17 -0.52
C ILE A 22 -29.42 -9.67 0.87
N VAL A 23 -29.73 -8.92 1.92
CA VAL A 23 -29.51 -9.34 3.32
C VAL A 23 -30.28 -10.62 3.63
N GLU A 24 -31.53 -10.69 3.22
CA GLU A 24 -32.36 -11.90 3.40
C GLU A 24 -31.84 -13.08 2.57
N LEU A 25 -31.51 -12.83 1.29
CA LEU A 25 -31.00 -13.85 0.37
C LEU A 25 -29.68 -14.47 0.87
N CYS A 26 -28.80 -13.68 1.49
CA CYS A 26 -27.50 -14.15 2.01
C CYS A 26 -27.55 -14.57 3.49
N GLY A 27 -28.72 -14.55 4.13
CA GLY A 27 -28.87 -14.91 5.54
C GLY A 27 -28.06 -14.04 6.49
N LEU A 28 -28.07 -12.72 6.28
CA LEU A 28 -27.22 -11.79 7.02
C LEU A 28 -27.95 -11.01 8.12
N ARG A 29 -29.27 -11.25 8.31
CA ARG A 29 -30.10 -10.45 9.23
C ARG A 29 -29.55 -10.40 10.65
N GLU A 30 -29.03 -11.50 11.17
CA GLU A 30 -28.51 -11.61 12.53
C GLU A 30 -27.14 -10.93 12.72
N PHE A 31 -26.47 -10.56 11.63
CA PHE A 31 -25.09 -10.04 11.64
C PHE A 31 -24.99 -8.57 11.27
N LEU A 32 -26.11 -7.88 10.98
CA LEU A 32 -26.12 -6.51 10.49
C LEU A 32 -25.47 -5.52 11.44
N ASP A 33 -25.61 -5.73 12.74
CA ASP A 33 -25.09 -4.86 13.79
C ASP A 33 -23.73 -5.32 14.32
N ARG A 34 -23.20 -6.45 13.82
CA ARG A 34 -21.89 -6.96 14.23
C ARG A 34 -20.78 -6.36 13.39
N HIS A 35 -19.63 -6.18 14.01
CA HIS A 35 -18.45 -5.72 13.27
C HIS A 35 -17.96 -6.87 12.35
N PRO A 36 -17.52 -6.57 11.08
CA PRO A 36 -17.07 -7.60 10.14
C PRO A 36 -15.97 -8.54 10.64
N TYR A 37 -15.22 -8.15 11.66
CA TYR A 37 -14.20 -8.99 12.28
C TYR A 37 -14.71 -9.85 13.45
N ASP A 38 -15.95 -9.61 13.90
CA ASP A 38 -16.58 -10.36 14.99
C ASP A 38 -17.51 -11.47 14.47
N ILE A 39 -17.53 -11.67 13.17
CA ILE A 39 -18.29 -12.72 12.48
C ILE A 39 -17.36 -13.81 11.95
N SER A 40 -17.88 -15.03 11.83
CA SER A 40 -17.12 -16.20 11.33
C SER A 40 -16.64 -16.00 9.88
N GLY A 41 -15.66 -16.80 9.44
CA GLY A 41 -15.14 -16.73 8.07
C GLY A 41 -16.21 -16.97 7.00
N GLY A 42 -17.17 -17.88 7.26
CA GLY A 42 -18.31 -18.13 6.37
C GLY A 42 -19.26 -16.94 6.29
N GLU A 43 -19.57 -16.29 7.43
CA GLU A 43 -20.41 -15.09 7.48
C GLU A 43 -19.74 -13.89 6.80
N GLN A 44 -18.41 -13.76 6.92
CA GLN A 44 -17.63 -12.75 6.17
C GLN A 44 -17.76 -12.98 4.67
N GLN A 45 -17.71 -14.23 4.23
CA GLN A 45 -17.83 -14.60 2.83
C GLN A 45 -19.24 -14.37 2.28
N ARG A 46 -20.28 -14.69 3.07
CA ARG A 46 -21.68 -14.31 2.76
C ARG A 46 -21.83 -12.79 2.63
N THR A 47 -21.22 -12.02 3.52
CA THR A 47 -21.26 -10.55 3.47
C THR A 47 -20.53 -10.01 2.23
N ALA A 48 -19.41 -10.60 1.84
CA ALA A 48 -18.69 -10.24 0.63
C ALA A 48 -19.51 -10.54 -0.63
N LEU A 49 -20.15 -11.72 -0.68
CA LEU A 49 -21.06 -12.09 -1.76
C LEU A 49 -22.24 -11.11 -1.88
N ALA A 50 -22.89 -10.80 -0.76
CA ALA A 50 -23.98 -9.83 -0.73
C ALA A 50 -23.57 -8.46 -1.30
N LYS A 51 -22.38 -8.01 -0.95
CA LYS A 51 -21.84 -6.73 -1.46
C LYS A 51 -21.61 -6.77 -2.97
N VAL A 52 -21.13 -7.88 -3.51
CA VAL A 52 -20.93 -8.07 -4.96
C VAL A 52 -22.28 -8.15 -5.68
N LEU A 53 -23.26 -8.88 -5.13
CA LEU A 53 -24.57 -9.01 -5.73
C LEU A 53 -25.32 -7.66 -5.83
N LEU A 54 -25.10 -6.74 -4.92
CA LEU A 54 -25.65 -5.37 -5.00
C LEU A 54 -25.14 -4.58 -6.23
N THR A 55 -24.00 -4.98 -6.84
CA THR A 55 -23.48 -4.33 -8.06
C THR A 55 -24.14 -4.85 -9.34
N GLN A 56 -24.98 -5.86 -9.26
CA GLN A 56 -25.67 -6.51 -10.39
C GLN A 56 -24.71 -6.82 -11.56
N PRO A 57 -23.68 -7.67 -11.36
CA PRO A 57 -22.65 -7.90 -12.35
C PRO A 57 -23.16 -8.77 -13.52
N ASP A 58 -22.74 -8.49 -14.76
CA ASP A 58 -22.95 -9.38 -15.92
C ASP A 58 -22.04 -10.61 -15.89
N VAL A 59 -20.86 -10.46 -15.28
CA VAL A 59 -19.87 -11.52 -15.10
C VAL A 59 -19.44 -11.58 -13.64
N LEU A 60 -19.57 -12.75 -13.02
CA LEU A 60 -19.22 -13.02 -11.64
C LEU A 60 -17.99 -13.92 -11.59
N LEU A 61 -16.89 -13.42 -11.02
CA LEU A 61 -15.65 -14.18 -10.79
C LEU A 61 -15.56 -14.57 -9.32
N LEU A 62 -15.50 -15.86 -9.05
CA LEU A 62 -15.48 -16.42 -7.70
C LEU A 62 -14.20 -17.24 -7.48
N ASP A 63 -13.45 -16.92 -6.42
CA ASP A 63 -12.27 -17.65 -6.00
C ASP A 63 -12.54 -18.31 -4.65
N GLU A 64 -12.58 -19.67 -4.64
CA GLU A 64 -12.87 -20.50 -3.46
C GLU A 64 -14.13 -20.07 -2.67
N PRO A 65 -15.28 -19.81 -3.33
CA PRO A 65 -16.43 -19.18 -2.68
C PRO A 65 -17.09 -20.06 -1.61
N THR A 66 -16.97 -21.39 -1.69
CA THR A 66 -17.59 -22.34 -0.75
C THR A 66 -16.77 -22.57 0.51
N LYS A 67 -15.56 -21.98 0.59
CA LYS A 67 -14.66 -22.15 1.72
C LYS A 67 -15.25 -21.52 2.99
N GLY A 68 -15.50 -22.35 4.00
CA GLY A 68 -16.06 -21.91 5.27
C GLY A 68 -17.58 -21.86 5.31
N PHE A 69 -18.28 -22.25 4.23
CA PHE A 69 -19.72 -22.45 4.25
C PHE A 69 -20.08 -23.78 4.92
N ASP A 70 -21.14 -23.77 5.71
CA ASP A 70 -21.80 -24.98 6.16
C ASP A 70 -22.55 -25.68 5.00
N ALA A 71 -22.97 -26.92 5.21
CA ALA A 71 -23.63 -27.72 4.17
C ALA A 71 -24.95 -27.09 3.70
N GLU A 72 -25.72 -26.50 4.61
CA GLU A 72 -27.01 -25.86 4.32
C GLU A 72 -26.83 -24.61 3.46
N PHE A 73 -25.87 -23.76 3.82
CA PHE A 73 -25.62 -22.57 3.03
C PHE A 73 -24.98 -22.89 1.68
N LYS A 74 -24.22 -23.99 1.51
CA LYS A 74 -23.74 -24.42 0.19
C LYS A 74 -24.88 -24.67 -0.79
N VAL A 75 -25.95 -25.30 -0.33
CA VAL A 75 -27.13 -25.51 -1.16
C VAL A 75 -27.78 -24.17 -1.52
N THR A 76 -28.02 -23.31 -0.52
CA THR A 76 -28.56 -21.96 -0.74
C THR A 76 -27.68 -21.16 -1.73
N PHE A 77 -26.38 -21.24 -1.59
CA PHE A 77 -25.41 -20.56 -2.49
C PHE A 77 -25.51 -21.11 -3.93
N ALA A 78 -25.61 -22.43 -4.10
CA ALA A 78 -25.80 -23.03 -5.41
C ALA A 78 -27.09 -22.55 -6.11
N LEU A 79 -28.16 -22.46 -5.35
CA LEU A 79 -29.45 -21.97 -5.86
C LEU A 79 -29.36 -20.47 -6.24
N ILE A 80 -28.63 -19.63 -5.47
CA ILE A 80 -28.33 -18.25 -5.84
C ILE A 80 -27.57 -18.20 -7.17
N LEU A 81 -26.52 -19.01 -7.33
CA LEU A 81 -25.76 -19.05 -8.57
C LEU A 81 -26.63 -19.51 -9.76
N ARG A 82 -27.40 -20.56 -9.63
CA ARG A 82 -28.35 -21.02 -10.68
C ARG A 82 -29.33 -19.91 -11.08
N ARG A 83 -29.83 -19.15 -10.12
CA ARG A 83 -30.75 -18.05 -10.39
C ARG A 83 -30.04 -16.90 -11.16
N LEU A 84 -28.83 -16.56 -10.79
CA LEU A 84 -28.03 -15.56 -11.50
C LEU A 84 -27.75 -16.00 -12.94
N VAL A 85 -27.42 -17.27 -13.16
CA VAL A 85 -27.22 -17.82 -14.52
C VAL A 85 -28.54 -17.76 -15.33
N ALA A 86 -29.70 -18.09 -14.71
CA ALA A 86 -31.00 -17.96 -15.37
C ALA A 86 -31.35 -16.51 -15.74
N GLN A 87 -30.77 -15.51 -15.04
CA GLN A 87 -30.87 -14.08 -15.33
C GLN A 87 -29.84 -13.59 -16.36
N GLY A 88 -29.00 -14.49 -16.92
CA GLY A 88 -28.01 -14.16 -17.93
C GLY A 88 -26.62 -13.82 -17.39
N VAL A 89 -26.38 -13.92 -16.08
CA VAL A 89 -25.07 -13.67 -15.48
C VAL A 89 -24.12 -14.82 -15.81
N THR A 90 -22.95 -14.49 -16.35
CA THR A 90 -21.89 -15.49 -16.59
C THR A 90 -21.08 -15.67 -15.32
N ILE A 91 -20.90 -16.93 -14.88
CA ILE A 91 -20.17 -17.25 -13.65
C ILE A 91 -18.93 -18.06 -13.99
N LEU A 92 -17.77 -17.56 -13.56
CA LEU A 92 -16.50 -18.29 -13.57
C LEU A 92 -16.06 -18.51 -12.12
N MET A 93 -15.92 -19.76 -11.71
CA MET A 93 -15.56 -20.14 -10.36
C MET A 93 -14.30 -21.00 -10.34
N VAL A 94 -13.36 -20.67 -9.48
CA VAL A 94 -12.24 -21.53 -9.10
C VAL A 94 -12.55 -22.15 -7.75
N SER A 95 -12.50 -23.49 -7.64
CA SER A 95 -12.79 -24.17 -6.37
C SER A 95 -12.10 -25.51 -6.24
N HIS A 96 -11.76 -25.86 -5.00
CA HIS A 96 -11.32 -27.20 -4.61
C HIS A 96 -12.48 -28.06 -4.08
N ASP A 97 -13.70 -27.53 -4.02
CA ASP A 97 -14.91 -28.27 -3.61
C ASP A 97 -15.43 -29.12 -4.77
N VAL A 98 -14.77 -30.25 -4.99
CA VAL A 98 -15.09 -31.18 -6.09
C VAL A 98 -16.55 -31.64 -6.07
N PRO A 99 -17.16 -32.03 -4.92
CA PRO A 99 -18.58 -32.37 -4.85
C PRO A 99 -19.49 -31.24 -5.31
N PHE A 100 -19.24 -30.00 -4.87
CA PHE A 100 -20.00 -28.82 -5.27
C PHE A 100 -19.91 -28.59 -6.79
N CYS A 101 -18.71 -28.67 -7.36
CA CYS A 101 -18.54 -28.52 -8.81
C CYS A 101 -19.25 -29.63 -9.60
N ALA A 102 -19.21 -30.86 -9.11
CA ALA A 102 -19.83 -31.98 -9.78
C ALA A 102 -21.37 -31.88 -9.82
N GLU A 103 -21.97 -31.27 -8.80
CA GLU A 103 -23.42 -31.16 -8.66
C GLU A 103 -24.01 -29.91 -9.33
N TYR A 104 -23.27 -28.79 -9.31
CA TYR A 104 -23.83 -27.50 -9.69
C TYR A 104 -23.20 -26.82 -10.90
N ALA A 105 -22.01 -27.25 -11.38
CA ALA A 105 -21.38 -26.64 -12.52
C ALA A 105 -21.96 -27.13 -13.87
N HIS A 106 -21.98 -26.28 -14.89
CA HIS A 106 -22.34 -26.69 -16.26
C HIS A 106 -21.14 -27.26 -17.00
N LYS A 107 -19.95 -26.72 -16.75
CA LYS A 107 -18.68 -27.13 -17.37
C LYS A 107 -17.56 -27.06 -16.31
N CYS A 108 -16.69 -28.06 -16.31
CA CYS A 108 -15.51 -28.11 -15.45
C CYS A 108 -14.24 -28.12 -16.30
N GLY A 109 -13.18 -27.48 -15.78
CA GLY A 109 -11.86 -27.51 -16.39
C GLY A 109 -10.76 -27.70 -15.35
N LEU A 110 -9.78 -28.52 -15.64
CA LEU A 110 -8.59 -28.69 -14.83
C LEU A 110 -7.51 -27.74 -15.32
N PHE A 111 -7.16 -26.78 -14.47
CA PHE A 111 -6.07 -25.85 -14.72
C PHE A 111 -4.78 -26.37 -14.06
N PHE A 112 -3.78 -26.63 -14.86
CA PHE A 112 -2.48 -27.11 -14.40
C PHE A 112 -1.36 -26.52 -15.26
N ASP A 113 -0.28 -26.07 -14.62
CA ASP A 113 0.90 -25.47 -15.24
C ASP A 113 0.60 -24.41 -16.30
N GLY A 114 -0.31 -23.47 -15.95
CA GLY A 114 -0.65 -22.32 -16.82
C GLY A 114 -1.60 -22.64 -17.97
N SER A 115 -2.13 -23.87 -18.07
CA SER A 115 -3.04 -24.29 -19.13
C SER A 115 -4.23 -25.11 -18.63
N ILE A 116 -5.31 -25.15 -19.44
CA ILE A 116 -6.43 -26.07 -19.19
C ILE A 116 -6.08 -27.40 -19.82
N VAL A 117 -5.80 -28.42 -18.99
CA VAL A 117 -5.34 -29.75 -19.43
C VAL A 117 -6.48 -30.72 -19.68
N ALA A 118 -7.66 -30.47 -19.13
CA ALA A 118 -8.88 -31.26 -19.37
C ALA A 118 -10.10 -30.36 -19.17
N GLU A 119 -11.14 -30.53 -19.98
CA GLU A 119 -12.43 -29.86 -19.82
C GLU A 119 -13.57 -30.77 -20.26
N GLY A 120 -14.77 -30.55 -19.72
CA GLY A 120 -15.96 -31.31 -20.09
C GLY A 120 -17.15 -30.97 -19.19
N THR A 121 -18.27 -31.63 -19.42
CA THR A 121 -19.36 -31.62 -18.44
C THR A 121 -18.91 -32.24 -17.13
N PRO A 122 -19.52 -31.90 -15.98
CA PRO A 122 -19.15 -32.50 -14.69
C PRO A 122 -19.12 -34.03 -14.73
N ARG A 123 -20.09 -34.63 -15.39
CA ARG A 123 -20.21 -36.09 -15.50
C ARG A 123 -19.05 -36.68 -16.30
N GLU A 124 -18.74 -36.14 -17.47
CA GLU A 124 -17.59 -36.57 -18.30
C GLU A 124 -16.27 -36.34 -17.59
N PHE A 125 -16.13 -35.15 -16.99
CA PHE A 125 -14.89 -34.74 -16.33
C PHE A 125 -14.53 -35.60 -15.11
N PHE A 126 -15.51 -35.83 -14.20
CA PHE A 126 -15.26 -36.55 -12.94
C PHE A 126 -15.34 -38.08 -13.07
N SER A 127 -16.08 -38.63 -14.04
CA SER A 127 -16.08 -40.07 -14.28
C SER A 127 -14.86 -40.55 -15.04
N GLY A 128 -14.34 -39.74 -15.94
CA GLY A 128 -13.16 -40.07 -16.76
C GLY A 128 -11.81 -39.88 -16.04
N ASN A 129 -11.80 -39.27 -14.86
CA ASN A 129 -10.56 -38.90 -14.18
C ASN A 129 -10.36 -39.73 -12.90
N SER A 130 -9.23 -40.45 -12.79
CA SER A 130 -8.94 -41.29 -11.63
C SER A 130 -8.42 -40.53 -10.41
N PHE A 131 -7.80 -39.36 -10.62
CA PHE A 131 -7.21 -38.55 -9.54
C PHE A 131 -8.14 -37.46 -9.05
N TYR A 132 -8.72 -36.70 -9.98
CA TYR A 132 -9.64 -35.60 -9.69
C TYR A 132 -11.08 -36.05 -9.90
N THR A 133 -11.62 -36.79 -8.94
CA THR A 133 -12.99 -37.27 -8.97
C THR A 133 -13.66 -37.12 -7.61
N THR A 134 -14.98 -37.21 -7.57
CA THR A 134 -15.77 -37.07 -6.36
C THR A 134 -15.61 -38.27 -5.43
N PRO A 135 -15.85 -38.12 -4.12
CA PRO A 135 -15.97 -39.27 -3.19
C PRO A 135 -17.00 -40.27 -3.63
N ALA A 136 -18.16 -39.81 -4.15
CA ALA A 136 -19.24 -40.67 -4.66
C ALA A 136 -18.74 -41.57 -5.80
N ASN A 137 -18.04 -41.00 -6.79
CA ASN A 137 -17.49 -41.79 -7.88
C ASN A 137 -16.39 -42.77 -7.40
N ARG A 138 -15.52 -42.37 -6.47
CA ARG A 138 -14.50 -43.26 -5.90
C ARG A 138 -15.12 -44.50 -5.24
N MET A 139 -16.23 -44.33 -4.56
CA MET A 139 -16.95 -45.45 -3.90
C MET A 139 -17.70 -46.34 -4.89
N ALA A 140 -18.37 -45.75 -5.87
CA ALA A 140 -19.33 -46.45 -6.71
C ALA A 140 -18.83 -46.85 -8.11
N ARG A 141 -17.70 -46.33 -8.60
CA ARG A 141 -17.24 -46.47 -9.99
C ARG A 141 -17.04 -47.94 -10.47
N HIS A 142 -16.85 -48.87 -9.55
CA HIS A 142 -16.74 -50.30 -9.88
C HIS A 142 -18.08 -50.94 -10.21
N LEU A 143 -19.19 -50.33 -9.71
CA LEU A 143 -20.55 -50.80 -9.93
C LEU A 143 -21.31 -49.86 -10.85
N ILE A 144 -21.13 -48.56 -10.67
CA ILE A 144 -21.81 -47.48 -11.39
C ILE A 144 -20.75 -46.48 -11.88
N PRO A 145 -20.06 -46.74 -13.02
CA PRO A 145 -18.91 -45.93 -13.46
C PRO A 145 -19.24 -44.44 -13.68
N GLN A 146 -20.49 -44.15 -14.05
CA GLN A 146 -20.94 -42.77 -14.37
C GLN A 146 -21.51 -42.01 -13.17
N ALA A 147 -21.64 -42.62 -12.00
CA ALA A 147 -22.11 -41.92 -10.80
C ALA A 147 -21.03 -40.94 -10.33
N VAL A 148 -21.35 -39.66 -10.28
CA VAL A 148 -20.42 -38.59 -9.83
C VAL A 148 -20.99 -37.83 -8.63
N THR A 149 -22.29 -37.88 -8.39
CA THR A 149 -22.97 -37.24 -7.25
C THR A 149 -23.51 -38.27 -6.27
N VAL A 150 -23.81 -37.79 -5.05
CA VAL A 150 -24.49 -38.64 -4.05
C VAL A 150 -25.89 -39.00 -4.54
N ALA A 151 -26.57 -38.06 -5.20
CA ALA A 151 -27.91 -38.30 -5.78
C ALA A 151 -27.89 -39.42 -6.84
N ASP A 152 -26.82 -39.52 -7.66
CA ASP A 152 -26.67 -40.61 -8.63
C ASP A 152 -26.67 -41.99 -7.93
N ILE A 153 -25.97 -42.10 -6.79
CA ILE A 153 -25.90 -43.35 -6.04
C ILE A 153 -27.24 -43.69 -5.38
N ILE A 154 -27.88 -42.69 -4.73
CA ILE A 154 -29.16 -42.86 -4.08
C ILE A 154 -30.22 -43.32 -5.11
N GLY A 155 -30.26 -42.66 -6.28
CA GLY A 155 -31.20 -43.02 -7.35
C GLY A 155 -30.96 -44.45 -7.89
N CYS A 156 -29.70 -44.86 -8.08
CA CYS A 156 -29.35 -46.22 -8.53
C CYS A 156 -29.69 -47.30 -7.48
N CYS A 157 -29.68 -46.92 -6.18
CA CYS A 157 -30.04 -47.83 -5.10
C CYS A 157 -31.56 -47.85 -4.80
N GLY A 158 -32.37 -47.13 -5.55
CA GLY A 158 -33.84 -47.05 -5.35
C GLY A 158 -34.25 -46.19 -4.14
N GLY A 159 -33.35 -45.28 -3.67
CA GLY A 159 -33.66 -44.36 -2.60
C GLY A 159 -34.31 -43.06 -3.11
N GLU A 160 -35.00 -42.37 -2.21
CA GLU A 160 -35.60 -41.05 -2.50
C GLU A 160 -34.51 -39.98 -2.41
N ILE A 161 -34.35 -39.16 -3.48
CA ILE A 161 -33.44 -38.02 -3.50
C ILE A 161 -34.13 -36.89 -2.71
N PRO A 162 -33.46 -36.30 -1.69
CA PRO A 162 -34.02 -35.18 -0.95
C PRO A 162 -34.38 -34.01 -1.88
N ALA A 163 -35.58 -33.44 -1.70
CA ALA A 163 -35.98 -32.25 -2.46
C ALA A 163 -35.06 -31.07 -2.17
N GLU A 164 -34.67 -30.33 -3.22
CA GLU A 164 -33.93 -29.08 -3.05
C GLU A 164 -34.80 -28.06 -2.28
N PRO A 165 -34.20 -27.28 -1.34
CA PRO A 165 -34.96 -26.27 -0.63
C PRO A 165 -35.42 -25.16 -1.60
N GLU A 166 -36.67 -24.71 -1.45
CA GLU A 166 -37.24 -23.61 -2.22
C GLU A 166 -36.63 -22.28 -1.73
N ILE A 167 -36.06 -21.50 -2.64
CA ILE A 167 -35.68 -20.11 -2.33
C ILE A 167 -36.92 -19.23 -2.47
N PRO A 168 -37.19 -18.31 -1.51
CA PRO A 168 -38.27 -17.35 -1.65
C PRO A 168 -38.14 -16.60 -2.99
N GLU A 169 -39.24 -16.53 -3.71
CA GLU A 169 -39.35 -15.89 -5.02
C GLU A 169 -39.04 -14.37 -4.85
N ALA A 170 -37.81 -13.96 -5.15
CA ALA A 170 -37.46 -12.54 -5.14
C ALA A 170 -37.91 -11.91 -6.46
N ALA A 171 -38.58 -10.77 -6.37
CA ALA A 171 -39.00 -10.00 -7.53
C ALA A 171 -37.88 -9.83 -8.56
N PRO A 172 -38.16 -9.83 -9.88
CA PRO A 172 -37.15 -9.64 -10.91
C PRO A 172 -36.40 -8.33 -10.67
N LEU A 173 -35.05 -8.39 -10.81
CA LEU A 173 -34.20 -7.21 -10.70
C LEU A 173 -34.65 -6.19 -11.76
N PRO A 174 -34.85 -4.90 -11.44
CA PRO A 174 -35.06 -3.88 -12.44
C PRO A 174 -33.87 -3.84 -13.39
N ALA A 175 -34.15 -3.90 -14.69
CA ALA A 175 -33.12 -3.80 -15.73
C ALA A 175 -32.33 -2.50 -15.54
N VAL A 176 -31.10 -2.61 -15.11
CA VAL A 176 -30.18 -1.46 -15.00
C VAL A 176 -29.84 -1.04 -16.42
N LYS A 177 -30.25 0.18 -16.78
CA LYS A 177 -29.76 0.79 -18.01
C LYS A 177 -28.23 0.88 -17.93
N GLU A 178 -27.57 0.34 -18.95
CA GLU A 178 -26.14 0.46 -19.17
C GLU A 178 -25.67 1.91 -18.97
N SER A 179 -25.18 2.22 -17.80
CA SER A 179 -24.22 3.29 -17.62
C SER A 179 -22.83 2.66 -17.63
N ALA A 180 -22.36 2.30 -18.82
CA ALA A 180 -20.96 2.02 -19.02
C ALA A 180 -20.21 3.24 -18.48
N VAL A 181 -19.66 3.10 -17.25
CA VAL A 181 -18.75 4.10 -16.69
C VAL A 181 -17.49 4.02 -17.52
N ASN A 182 -17.51 4.75 -18.61
CA ASN A 182 -16.40 4.88 -19.53
C ASN A 182 -15.34 5.73 -18.81
N PHE A 183 -14.48 5.11 -18.00
CA PHE A 183 -13.30 5.71 -17.39
C PHE A 183 -12.25 6.01 -18.47
N LYS A 184 -12.63 6.74 -19.49
CA LYS A 184 -11.66 7.46 -20.31
C LYS A 184 -11.23 8.66 -19.47
N PRO A 185 -9.99 8.71 -19.00
CA PRO A 185 -9.50 9.86 -18.24
C PRO A 185 -9.69 11.10 -19.10
N LYS A 186 -10.46 12.08 -18.62
CA LYS A 186 -10.67 13.34 -19.34
C LYS A 186 -9.31 13.89 -19.77
N PRO A 187 -9.11 14.24 -21.04
CA PRO A 187 -7.84 14.78 -21.49
C PRO A 187 -7.53 16.05 -20.68
N LEU A 188 -6.25 16.24 -20.33
CA LEU A 188 -5.81 17.45 -19.65
C LEU A 188 -6.20 18.67 -20.50
N PRO A 189 -6.80 19.72 -19.92
CA PRO A 189 -7.14 20.94 -20.63
C PRO A 189 -5.88 21.57 -21.26
N LEU A 190 -6.05 22.22 -22.40
CA LEU A 190 -4.93 22.73 -23.21
C LEU A 190 -3.98 23.63 -22.40
N TRP A 191 -4.55 24.53 -21.56
CA TRP A 191 -3.77 25.43 -20.73
C TRP A 191 -2.84 24.69 -19.76
N ARG A 192 -3.23 23.52 -19.21
CA ARG A 192 -2.38 22.71 -18.33
C ARG A 192 -1.25 22.02 -19.10
N LYS A 193 -1.51 21.61 -20.34
CA LYS A 193 -0.47 21.06 -21.23
C LYS A 193 0.57 22.13 -21.59
N LEU A 194 0.10 23.36 -21.91
CA LEU A 194 0.96 24.50 -22.20
C LEU A 194 1.78 24.88 -20.94
N LEU A 195 1.14 24.97 -19.78
CA LEU A 195 1.82 25.27 -18.53
C LEU A 195 2.90 24.21 -18.20
N ALA A 196 2.60 22.92 -18.41
CA ALA A 196 3.58 21.85 -18.24
C ALA A 196 4.74 21.97 -19.25
N GLY A 197 4.45 22.24 -20.52
CA GLY A 197 5.47 22.45 -21.54
C GLY A 197 6.41 23.62 -21.23
N VAL A 198 5.83 24.76 -20.88
CA VAL A 198 6.62 25.97 -20.54
C VAL A 198 7.45 25.75 -19.28
N SER A 199 6.86 25.20 -18.22
CA SER A 199 7.60 24.96 -16.97
C SER A 199 8.73 23.93 -17.15
N LEU A 200 8.53 22.89 -17.95
CA LEU A 200 9.59 21.94 -18.29
C LEU A 200 10.72 22.60 -19.10
N ALA A 201 10.36 23.43 -20.09
CA ALA A 201 11.36 24.16 -20.88
C ALA A 201 12.19 25.11 -20.01
N ILE A 202 11.56 25.84 -19.09
CA ILE A 202 12.26 26.69 -18.11
C ILE A 202 13.19 25.82 -17.24
N ALA A 203 12.70 24.70 -16.72
CA ALA A 203 13.52 23.80 -15.89
C ALA A 203 14.73 23.28 -16.65
N MET A 204 14.57 22.89 -17.92
CA MET A 204 15.68 22.44 -18.78
C MET A 204 16.69 23.55 -19.05
N LEU A 205 16.23 24.74 -19.42
CA LEU A 205 17.11 25.90 -19.67
C LEU A 205 17.90 26.27 -18.42
N VAL A 206 17.23 26.35 -17.26
CA VAL A 206 17.89 26.66 -15.98
C VAL A 206 18.87 25.56 -15.60
N PHE A 207 18.54 24.29 -15.81
CA PHE A 207 19.41 23.16 -15.54
C PHE A 207 20.69 23.22 -16.39
N PHE A 208 20.58 23.39 -17.72
CA PHE A 208 21.72 23.49 -18.62
C PHE A 208 22.58 24.75 -18.33
N TYR A 209 21.95 25.89 -18.04
CA TYR A 209 22.66 27.08 -17.66
C TYR A 209 23.40 26.91 -16.33
N ALA A 210 22.73 26.36 -15.31
CA ALA A 210 23.36 26.07 -14.03
C ALA A 210 24.56 25.11 -14.17
N THR A 211 24.44 24.07 -14.99
CA THR A 211 25.56 23.13 -15.25
C THR A 211 26.69 23.76 -16.01
N SER A 212 26.42 24.72 -16.90
CA SER A 212 27.48 25.42 -17.68
C SER A 212 28.30 26.37 -16.85
N ILE A 213 27.73 26.93 -15.77
CA ILE A 213 28.45 27.87 -14.86
C ILE A 213 28.97 27.17 -13.61
N THR A 214 28.62 25.90 -13.38
CA THR A 214 29.08 25.13 -12.22
C THR A 214 30.34 24.38 -12.58
N ASP A 215 31.46 24.77 -11.95
CA ASP A 215 32.67 23.95 -12.02
C ASP A 215 32.51 22.74 -11.09
N ILE A 216 32.24 21.58 -11.69
CA ILE A 216 32.02 20.32 -10.98
C ILE A 216 33.32 19.89 -10.23
N SER A 217 34.48 20.23 -10.76
CA SER A 217 35.78 19.93 -10.10
C SER A 217 35.97 20.73 -8.83
N ALA A 218 35.61 22.01 -8.82
CA ALA A 218 35.64 22.86 -7.62
C ALA A 218 34.63 22.42 -6.54
N LEU A 219 33.48 21.82 -6.93
CA LEU A 219 32.51 21.24 -6.02
C LEU A 219 33.00 19.94 -5.35
N ILE A 220 33.86 19.18 -6.05
CA ILE A 220 34.46 17.94 -5.52
C ILE A 220 35.59 18.26 -4.57
N ASP A 221 36.41 19.29 -4.86
CA ASP A 221 37.62 19.67 -4.10
C ASP A 221 37.34 20.50 -2.82
N GLN A 222 36.07 20.80 -2.51
CA GLN A 222 35.66 21.59 -1.32
C GLN A 222 36.39 22.92 -1.11
N SER A 223 37.08 23.42 -2.12
CA SER A 223 37.83 24.66 -2.02
C SER A 223 36.97 25.87 -2.38
N GLY A 224 36.36 26.45 -1.36
CA GLY A 224 35.93 27.85 -1.37
C GLY A 224 34.68 28.18 -2.23
N ILE A 225 33.64 28.69 -1.58
CA ILE A 225 32.48 29.27 -2.24
C ILE A 225 32.93 30.61 -2.85
N SER A 226 33.01 30.66 -4.19
CA SER A 226 33.18 31.91 -4.92
C SER A 226 31.90 32.75 -4.91
N ALA A 227 31.96 34.03 -5.22
CA ALA A 227 30.83 34.97 -5.35
C ALA A 227 29.71 34.50 -6.30
N SER A 228 29.90 33.41 -7.05
CA SER A 228 28.93 32.76 -7.88
C SER A 228 27.87 31.92 -7.09
N GLY A 229 28.07 31.68 -5.80
CA GLY A 229 27.20 30.85 -5.00
C GLY A 229 25.77 31.38 -4.86
N GLU A 230 25.61 32.70 -4.77
CA GLU A 230 24.26 33.32 -4.70
C GLU A 230 23.51 33.18 -6.03
N GLN A 231 24.19 33.32 -7.17
CA GLN A 231 23.56 33.12 -8.49
C GLN A 231 23.14 31.66 -8.68
N GLN A 232 23.97 30.70 -8.27
CA GLN A 232 23.65 29.27 -8.33
C GLN A 232 22.46 28.96 -7.46
N LEU A 233 22.38 29.49 -6.23
CA LEU A 233 21.27 29.34 -5.34
C LEU A 233 19.93 29.77 -5.98
N MET A 234 19.93 30.97 -6.60
CA MET A 234 18.77 31.50 -7.29
C MET A 234 18.33 30.61 -8.46
N LEU A 235 19.29 30.09 -9.25
CA LEU A 235 19.00 29.18 -10.35
C LEU A 235 18.37 27.89 -9.88
N TYR A 236 18.86 27.29 -8.77
CA TYR A 236 18.27 26.09 -8.19
C TYR A 236 16.88 26.33 -7.62
N ILE A 237 16.61 27.48 -6.99
CA ILE A 237 15.27 27.85 -6.55
C ILE A 237 14.30 27.93 -7.74
N VAL A 238 14.72 28.56 -8.85
CA VAL A 238 13.91 28.63 -10.07
C VAL A 238 13.68 27.26 -10.67
N LEU A 239 14.71 26.40 -10.68
CA LEU A 239 14.59 25.01 -11.16
C LEU A 239 13.56 24.21 -10.37
N ILE A 240 13.60 24.31 -9.04
CA ILE A 240 12.62 23.62 -8.16
C ILE A 240 11.21 24.15 -8.40
N ALA A 241 11.06 25.48 -8.45
CA ALA A 241 9.76 26.10 -8.69
C ALA A 241 9.19 25.64 -10.05
N ALA A 242 10.01 25.64 -11.11
CA ALA A 242 9.60 25.17 -12.44
C ALA A 242 9.22 23.69 -12.44
N LEU A 243 9.98 22.82 -11.78
CA LEU A 243 9.65 21.40 -11.63
C LEU A 243 8.38 21.20 -10.80
N GLY A 244 8.20 21.98 -9.75
CA GLY A 244 6.97 21.97 -8.92
C GLY A 244 5.72 22.33 -9.74
N VAL A 245 5.81 23.39 -10.55
CA VAL A 245 4.73 23.80 -11.47
C VAL A 245 4.46 22.71 -12.51
N PHE A 246 5.50 22.12 -13.08
CA PHE A 246 5.37 21.01 -14.04
C PHE A 246 4.62 19.83 -13.44
N ILE A 247 5.01 19.38 -12.25
CA ILE A 247 4.35 18.27 -11.54
C ILE A 247 2.89 18.62 -11.23
N ALA A 248 2.62 19.83 -10.76
CA ALA A 248 1.25 20.29 -10.49
C ALA A 248 0.39 20.36 -11.77
N ALA A 249 0.99 20.77 -12.90
CA ALA A 249 0.31 20.86 -14.18
C ALA A 249 -0.04 19.47 -14.78
N ILE A 250 0.86 18.49 -14.68
CA ILE A 250 0.64 17.10 -15.15
C ILE A 250 -0.22 16.30 -14.17
N GLY A 251 -0.17 16.65 -12.88
CA GLY A 251 -0.87 15.93 -11.82
C GLY A 251 -2.36 15.78 -12.17
N ARG A 252 -2.75 14.57 -12.64
CA ARG A 252 -4.16 14.21 -12.77
C ARG A 252 -4.69 13.97 -11.37
N ARG A 253 -5.85 14.54 -11.04
CA ARG A 253 -6.65 14.02 -9.93
C ARG A 253 -7.10 12.63 -10.39
N SER A 254 -6.36 11.59 -10.03
CA SER A 254 -6.86 10.23 -10.10
C SER A 254 -8.13 10.21 -9.28
N ALA A 255 -9.23 9.68 -9.84
CA ALA A 255 -10.37 9.34 -9.00
C ALA A 255 -9.80 8.49 -7.87
N PRO A 256 -10.10 8.80 -6.61
CA PRO A 256 -9.57 8.04 -5.50
C PRO A 256 -10.02 6.59 -5.71
N SER A 257 -9.07 5.64 -5.81
CA SER A 257 -9.44 4.24 -5.85
C SER A 257 -10.25 3.98 -4.57
N ALA A 258 -11.29 3.19 -4.65
CA ALA A 258 -12.18 2.92 -3.52
C ALA A 258 -11.42 2.40 -2.28
N MET A 259 -10.24 1.80 -2.47
CA MET A 259 -9.33 1.37 -1.40
C MET A 259 -8.54 2.50 -0.73
N LEU A 260 -8.36 3.65 -1.38
CA LEU A 260 -7.66 4.81 -0.80
C LEU A 260 -8.55 5.63 0.15
N GLN A 261 -9.82 5.29 0.29
CA GLN A 261 -10.80 5.97 1.14
C GLN A 261 -11.09 5.23 2.46
N ILE A 262 -10.10 4.55 3.04
CA ILE A 262 -10.21 4.27 4.47
C ILE A 262 -10.16 5.65 5.14
N PRO A 263 -11.28 6.17 5.69
CA PRO A 263 -11.23 7.44 6.39
C PRO A 263 -10.22 7.25 7.50
N ALA A 264 -9.15 8.03 7.48
CA ALA A 264 -8.28 8.14 8.63
C ALA A 264 -9.20 8.61 9.76
N LYS A 265 -9.66 7.67 10.60
CA LYS A 265 -10.40 7.99 11.81
C LYS A 265 -9.45 8.91 12.55
N GLN A 266 -9.80 10.19 12.69
CA GLN A 266 -9.01 11.19 13.42
C GLN A 266 -8.94 10.72 14.88
N ARG A 267 -8.04 9.78 15.16
CA ARG A 267 -7.78 9.31 16.52
C ARG A 267 -6.91 10.35 17.20
N LYS A 268 -7.33 10.80 18.37
CA LYS A 268 -6.48 11.55 19.30
C LYS A 268 -5.20 10.72 19.48
N LEU A 269 -4.04 11.38 19.41
CA LEU A 269 -2.76 10.72 19.64
C LEU A 269 -2.79 10.02 21.01
N SER A 270 -2.44 8.75 21.04
CA SER A 270 -2.32 7.99 22.27
C SER A 270 -1.27 8.65 23.19
N LYS A 271 -1.44 8.58 24.53
CA LYS A 271 -0.40 9.02 25.47
C LYS A 271 0.94 8.36 25.17
N ARG A 272 0.95 7.10 24.72
CA ARG A 272 2.15 6.35 24.31
C ARG A 272 2.82 6.93 23.08
N THR A 273 2.03 7.31 22.06
CA THR A 273 2.56 8.02 20.88
C THR A 273 3.15 9.39 21.25
N LEU A 274 2.59 10.06 22.25
CA LEU A 274 3.16 11.32 22.74
C LEU A 274 4.51 11.06 23.45
N VAL A 275 4.60 10.04 24.31
CA VAL A 275 5.86 9.63 24.94
C VAL A 275 6.88 9.23 23.88
N ALA A 276 6.48 8.45 22.87
CA ALA A 276 7.33 8.09 21.73
C ALA A 276 7.83 9.33 20.97
N ALA A 277 6.96 10.31 20.76
CA ALA A 277 7.36 11.57 20.11
C ALA A 277 8.38 12.36 20.95
N VAL A 278 8.22 12.41 22.27
CA VAL A 278 9.18 13.07 23.16
C VAL A 278 10.53 12.36 23.12
N LEU A 279 10.56 11.03 23.21
CA LEU A 279 11.78 10.23 23.09
C LEU A 279 12.50 10.49 21.76
N ILE A 280 11.77 10.45 20.66
CA ILE A 280 12.33 10.66 19.31
C ILE A 280 12.85 12.10 19.14
N VAL A 281 12.09 13.10 19.59
CA VAL A 281 12.41 14.50 19.29
C VAL A 281 13.43 15.11 20.26
N LEU A 282 13.48 14.62 21.51
CA LEU A 282 14.38 15.16 22.53
C LEU A 282 15.53 14.22 22.87
N CYS A 283 15.26 12.95 23.20
CA CYS A 283 16.32 12.06 23.69
C CYS A 283 17.32 11.71 22.60
N ILE A 284 16.89 11.34 21.41
CA ILE A 284 17.80 10.95 20.33
C ILE A 284 18.72 12.10 19.89
N PRO A 285 18.24 13.33 19.61
CA PRO A 285 19.14 14.45 19.32
C PRO A 285 20.11 14.75 20.45
N LEU A 286 19.66 14.65 21.72
CA LEU A 286 20.52 14.85 22.88
C LEU A 286 21.63 13.80 22.95
N THR A 287 21.29 12.52 22.73
CA THR A 287 22.26 11.41 22.66
C THR A 287 23.28 11.62 21.55
N ILE A 288 22.84 12.04 20.36
CA ILE A 288 23.75 12.33 19.25
C ILE A 288 24.68 13.49 19.61
N PHE A 289 24.11 14.59 20.13
CA PHE A 289 24.89 15.77 20.53
C PHE A 289 25.91 15.43 21.63
N ALA A 290 25.47 14.73 22.66
CA ALA A 290 26.35 14.26 23.74
C ALA A 290 27.43 13.31 23.22
N GLY A 291 27.07 12.40 22.31
CA GLY A 291 28.03 11.50 21.65
C GLY A 291 29.13 12.27 20.91
N VAL A 292 28.77 13.29 20.13
CA VAL A 292 29.75 14.11 19.43
C VAL A 292 30.65 14.91 20.40
N MET A 293 30.05 15.47 21.47
CA MET A 293 30.78 16.32 22.43
C MET A 293 31.67 15.55 23.40
N TYR A 294 31.22 14.39 23.89
CA TYR A 294 31.92 13.63 24.95
C TYR A 294 32.70 12.44 24.42
N LEU A 295 32.17 11.73 23.39
CA LEU A 295 32.82 10.54 22.83
C LEU A 295 33.70 10.91 21.61
N GLY A 296 33.43 12.05 20.99
CA GLY A 296 34.09 12.49 19.76
C GLY A 296 33.67 11.71 18.52
N ASN A 297 34.07 12.22 17.36
CA ASN A 297 33.67 11.66 16.06
C ASN A 297 34.23 10.24 15.79
N GLN A 298 35.27 9.82 16.52
CA GLN A 298 35.87 8.48 16.36
C GLN A 298 34.97 7.36 16.91
N HIS A 299 34.15 7.67 17.90
CA HIS A 299 33.25 6.70 18.57
C HIS A 299 31.80 6.75 18.05
N TYR A 300 31.58 7.21 16.82
CA TYR A 300 30.25 7.32 16.20
C TYR A 300 29.47 5.99 16.20
N ASN A 301 30.16 4.84 16.18
CA ASN A 301 29.52 3.52 16.24
C ASN A 301 28.77 3.32 17.58
N VAL A 302 29.36 3.76 18.71
CA VAL A 302 28.72 3.70 20.02
C VAL A 302 27.48 4.58 20.03
N THR A 303 27.60 5.81 19.54
CA THR A 303 26.46 6.73 19.42
C THR A 303 25.35 6.14 18.53
N ALA A 304 25.72 5.54 17.38
CA ALA A 304 24.75 4.91 16.49
C ALA A 304 24.02 3.71 17.12
N MET A 305 24.73 2.89 17.92
CA MET A 305 24.13 1.78 18.66
C MET A 305 23.17 2.28 19.74
N LEU A 306 23.52 3.36 20.47
CA LEU A 306 22.60 3.99 21.43
C LEU A 306 21.36 4.52 20.75
N VAL A 307 21.50 5.24 19.62
CA VAL A 307 20.39 5.73 18.82
C VAL A 307 19.52 4.57 18.34
N LEU A 308 20.10 3.43 17.91
CA LEU A 308 19.33 2.26 17.52
C LEU A 308 18.47 1.72 18.69
N ILE A 309 19.06 1.58 19.86
CA ILE A 309 18.35 1.13 21.07
C ILE A 309 17.22 2.11 21.40
N GLU A 310 17.49 3.41 21.38
CA GLU A 310 16.47 4.44 21.60
C GLU A 310 15.35 4.42 20.55
N CYS A 311 15.63 4.07 19.29
CA CYS A 311 14.63 3.89 18.24
C CYS A 311 13.70 2.69 18.52
N MET A 312 14.24 1.63 19.13
CA MET A 312 13.46 0.43 19.46
C MET A 312 12.47 0.70 20.59
N VAL A 313 12.79 1.55 21.56
CA VAL A 313 11.91 1.84 22.70
C VAL A 313 10.54 2.40 22.26
N PRO A 314 10.43 3.48 21.48
CA PRO A 314 9.15 3.98 20.99
C PRO A 314 8.36 2.95 20.18
N PHE A 315 9.07 2.18 19.36
CA PHE A 315 8.47 1.11 18.58
C PHE A 315 7.83 0.05 19.49
N PHE A 316 8.59 -0.49 20.45
CA PHE A 316 8.07 -1.51 21.37
C PHE A 316 6.95 -0.98 22.27
N LEU A 317 7.03 0.25 22.79
CA LEU A 317 5.98 0.84 23.60
C LEU A 317 4.61 0.89 22.90
N VAL A 318 4.62 1.18 21.59
CA VAL A 318 3.40 1.20 20.78
C VAL A 318 3.02 -0.19 20.31
N PHE A 319 4.00 -1.00 19.96
CA PHE A 319 3.85 -2.35 19.44
C PHE A 319 3.30 -3.33 20.48
N GLU A 320 3.82 -3.32 21.71
CA GLU A 320 3.37 -4.20 22.80
C GLU A 320 1.88 -4.03 23.13
N SER A 321 1.37 -2.80 23.00
CA SER A 321 -0.05 -2.53 23.26
C SER A 321 -1.01 -3.17 22.26
N ARG A 322 -0.53 -3.57 21.09
CA ARG A 322 -1.33 -4.06 19.95
C ARG A 322 -1.32 -5.58 19.79
N LYS A 323 -0.62 -6.33 20.66
CA LYS A 323 -0.37 -7.78 20.50
C LYS A 323 0.15 -8.08 19.07
N PRO A 324 1.38 -7.67 18.77
CA PRO A 324 1.94 -7.72 17.41
C PRO A 324 1.99 -9.16 16.89
N LYS A 325 1.65 -9.31 15.62
CA LYS A 325 1.84 -10.58 14.91
C LYS A 325 3.27 -10.62 14.35
N ALA A 326 3.94 -11.77 14.41
CA ALA A 326 5.29 -11.96 13.84
C ALA A 326 5.37 -11.49 12.37
N ARG A 327 4.27 -11.57 11.63
CA ARG A 327 4.15 -11.11 10.23
C ARG A 327 4.35 -9.60 10.06
N GLU A 328 4.05 -8.79 11.07
CA GLU A 328 4.28 -7.34 11.01
C GLU A 328 5.77 -7.03 11.04
N LEU A 329 6.54 -7.70 11.91
CA LEU A 329 8.01 -7.58 11.96
C LEU A 329 8.65 -7.99 10.63
N VAL A 330 8.19 -9.10 10.04
CA VAL A 330 8.66 -9.53 8.71
C VAL A 330 8.38 -8.46 7.65
N THR A 331 7.21 -7.85 7.66
CA THR A 331 6.88 -6.80 6.71
C THR A 331 7.78 -5.57 6.88
N ILE A 332 8.08 -5.16 8.11
CA ILE A 332 9.01 -4.07 8.42
C ILE A 332 10.42 -4.41 7.93
N ALA A 333 10.90 -5.63 8.21
CA ALA A 333 12.21 -6.10 7.76
C ALA A 333 12.33 -6.10 6.22
N VAL A 334 11.27 -6.52 5.52
CA VAL A 334 11.20 -6.48 4.05
C VAL A 334 11.24 -5.05 3.54
N LEU A 335 10.54 -4.10 4.18
CA LEU A 335 10.60 -2.68 3.79
C LEU A 335 12.01 -2.09 3.95
N CYS A 336 12.69 -2.43 5.06
CA CYS A 336 14.11 -2.05 5.24
C CYS A 336 14.99 -2.66 4.14
N ALA A 337 14.81 -3.95 3.84
CA ALA A 337 15.58 -4.65 2.82
C ALA A 337 15.39 -4.04 1.42
N ILE A 338 14.14 -3.69 1.05
CA ILE A 338 13.85 -3.01 -0.23
C ILE A 338 14.51 -1.62 -0.27
N ALA A 339 14.49 -0.88 0.84
CA ALA A 339 15.12 0.44 0.92
C ALA A 339 16.66 0.34 0.80
N ILE A 340 17.29 -0.66 1.42
CA ILE A 340 18.72 -0.95 1.30
C ILE A 340 19.07 -1.36 -0.12
N ALA A 341 18.31 -2.29 -0.72
CA ALA A 341 18.49 -2.71 -2.11
C ALA A 341 18.34 -1.53 -3.09
N GLY A 342 17.36 -0.65 -2.85
CA GLY A 342 17.18 0.58 -3.62
C GLY A 342 18.38 1.52 -3.49
N ARG A 343 18.97 1.66 -2.30
CA ARG A 343 20.22 2.43 -2.12
C ARG A 343 21.38 1.81 -2.89
N SER A 344 21.47 0.48 -2.91
CA SER A 344 22.48 -0.26 -3.65
C SER A 344 22.37 -0.05 -5.16
N ALA A 345 21.17 -0.19 -5.69
CA ALA A 345 20.90 -0.07 -7.12
C ALA A 345 21.28 1.31 -7.68
N PHE A 346 21.13 2.34 -6.87
CA PHE A 346 21.46 3.73 -7.23
C PHE A 346 22.73 4.24 -6.53
N PHE A 347 23.65 3.35 -6.15
CA PHE A 347 24.85 3.71 -5.38
C PHE A 347 25.72 4.76 -6.09
N MET A 348 25.91 4.59 -7.39
CA MET A 348 26.76 5.49 -8.21
C MET A 348 26.17 6.88 -8.41
N LEU A 349 24.88 7.08 -8.13
CA LEU A 349 24.23 8.38 -8.29
C LEU A 349 24.24 9.15 -6.96
N PRO A 350 24.94 10.31 -6.85
CA PRO A 350 24.94 11.10 -5.63
C PRO A 350 23.53 11.53 -5.27
N GLN A 351 23.12 11.30 -4.03
CA GLN A 351 21.79 11.63 -3.46
C GLN A 351 20.55 11.17 -4.24
N PHE A 352 20.67 10.62 -5.44
CA PHE A 352 19.56 10.12 -6.24
C PHE A 352 19.22 8.68 -5.85
N LYS A 353 18.45 8.53 -4.76
CA LYS A 353 18.12 7.22 -4.17
C LYS A 353 16.64 7.14 -3.75
N PRO A 354 15.99 5.97 -3.80
CA PRO A 354 14.59 5.79 -3.43
C PRO A 354 14.33 5.76 -1.92
N VAL A 355 15.36 5.78 -1.08
CA VAL A 355 15.26 5.48 0.37
C VAL A 355 14.24 6.38 1.07
N LEU A 356 14.31 7.69 0.87
CA LEU A 356 13.43 8.64 1.55
C LEU A 356 11.97 8.44 1.14
N ALA A 357 11.70 8.14 -0.14
CA ALA A 357 10.37 7.82 -0.63
C ALA A 357 9.81 6.57 0.07
N LEU A 358 10.62 5.52 0.21
CA LEU A 358 10.24 4.27 0.85
C LEU A 358 9.99 4.43 2.36
N VAL A 359 10.78 5.26 3.02
CA VAL A 359 10.60 5.62 4.44
C VAL A 359 9.28 6.36 4.65
N ILE A 360 8.96 7.34 3.79
CA ILE A 360 7.69 8.07 3.83
C ILE A 360 6.51 7.12 3.62
N ILE A 361 6.58 6.24 2.60
CA ILE A 361 5.55 5.25 2.32
C ILE A 361 5.34 4.32 3.53
N SER A 362 6.43 3.88 4.16
CA SER A 362 6.39 3.03 5.36
C SER A 362 5.70 3.73 6.54
N GLY A 363 6.02 5.00 6.78
CA GLY A 363 5.38 5.82 7.82
C GLY A 363 3.89 6.03 7.58
N VAL A 364 3.49 6.34 6.36
CA VAL A 364 2.07 6.48 5.96
C VAL A 364 1.34 5.15 6.08
N ALA A 365 1.99 4.05 5.73
CA ALA A 365 1.38 2.72 5.79
C ALA A 365 1.20 2.21 7.22
N PHE A 366 2.22 2.23 8.06
CA PHE A 366 2.24 1.54 9.36
C PHE A 366 2.27 2.48 10.58
N GLY A 367 2.38 3.79 10.35
CA GLY A 367 2.42 4.79 11.41
C GLY A 367 3.81 5.34 11.69
N GLY A 368 3.87 6.38 12.51
CA GLY A 368 5.09 7.16 12.73
C GLY A 368 6.22 6.35 13.34
N GLU A 369 5.92 5.57 14.36
CA GLU A 369 6.90 4.79 15.09
C GLU A 369 7.58 3.74 14.20
N THR A 370 6.79 3.08 13.35
CA THR A 370 7.30 2.15 12.34
C THR A 370 8.11 2.87 11.26
N GLY A 371 7.63 4.03 10.79
CA GLY A 371 8.36 4.85 9.82
C GLY A 371 9.71 5.32 10.36
N PHE A 372 9.77 5.69 11.65
CA PHE A 372 11.01 6.03 12.32
C PHE A 372 12.00 4.86 12.33
N LEU A 373 11.54 3.69 12.77
CA LEU A 373 12.36 2.50 12.85
C LEU A 373 12.89 2.08 11.47
N VAL A 374 12.03 2.07 10.43
CA VAL A 374 12.44 1.75 9.06
C VAL A 374 13.52 2.72 8.58
N GLY A 375 13.37 4.02 8.81
CA GLY A 375 14.35 5.03 8.43
C GLY A 375 15.70 4.82 9.13
N ALA A 376 15.70 4.66 10.44
CA ALA A 376 16.90 4.50 11.25
C ALA A 376 17.64 3.20 10.91
N VAL A 377 16.94 2.05 10.89
CA VAL A 377 17.54 0.74 10.60
C VAL A 377 18.07 0.68 9.17
N THR A 378 17.32 1.22 8.19
CA THR A 378 17.79 1.27 6.79
C THR A 378 19.12 2.03 6.68
N MET A 379 19.24 3.18 7.35
CA MET A 379 20.48 3.96 7.30
C MET A 379 21.62 3.25 8.01
N MET A 380 21.39 2.69 9.18
CA MET A 380 22.40 1.93 9.91
C MET A 380 22.94 0.76 9.07
N VAL A 381 22.07 -0.13 8.63
CA VAL A 381 22.49 -1.34 7.89
C VAL A 381 23.12 -0.98 6.55
N SER A 382 22.56 -0.02 5.82
CA SER A 382 23.14 0.38 4.53
C SER A 382 24.49 1.09 4.68
N ASN A 383 24.72 1.84 5.74
CA ASN A 383 26.04 2.44 6.00
C ASN A 383 27.09 1.40 6.34
N VAL A 384 26.73 0.32 7.04
CA VAL A 384 27.66 -0.83 7.25
C VAL A 384 28.08 -1.44 5.92
N LEU A 385 27.18 -1.50 4.93
CA LEU A 385 27.47 -2.09 3.61
C LEU A 385 28.25 -1.15 2.67
N PHE A 386 27.97 0.16 2.73
CA PHE A 386 28.50 1.10 1.70
C PHE A 386 29.55 2.05 2.21
N SER A 387 29.43 2.59 3.39
CA SER A 387 30.42 3.48 4.02
C SER A 387 29.94 3.86 5.42
N GLN A 388 30.77 3.64 6.41
CA GLN A 388 30.52 4.08 7.79
C GLN A 388 31.26 5.37 8.07
N GLY A 389 30.70 6.19 8.96
CA GLY A 389 31.33 7.43 9.40
C GLY A 389 30.52 8.18 10.44
N PRO A 390 31.03 9.30 10.97
CA PRO A 390 30.37 10.08 12.03
C PRO A 390 29.01 10.65 11.60
N TRP A 391 28.70 10.66 10.32
CA TRP A 391 27.38 11.02 9.78
C TRP A 391 26.27 10.00 10.07
N MET A 392 26.62 8.75 10.42
CA MET A 392 25.67 7.65 10.54
C MET A 392 24.55 7.93 11.56
N PRO A 393 24.81 8.35 12.80
CA PRO A 393 23.75 8.68 13.76
C PRO A 393 22.81 9.79 13.27
N TRP A 394 23.37 10.81 12.63
CA TRP A 394 22.61 11.92 12.07
C TRP A 394 21.69 11.47 10.93
N GLN A 395 22.18 10.60 10.05
CA GLN A 395 21.37 10.01 8.97
C GLN A 395 20.26 9.11 9.51
N MET A 396 20.54 8.31 10.53
CA MET A 396 19.53 7.47 11.20
C MET A 396 18.41 8.35 11.75
N PHE A 397 18.76 9.41 12.45
CA PHE A 397 17.80 10.34 13.00
C PHE A 397 17.01 11.08 11.93
N SER A 398 17.69 11.68 10.94
CA SER A 398 17.04 12.48 9.90
C SER A 398 16.06 11.67 9.05
N MET A 399 16.41 10.45 8.64
CA MET A 399 15.51 9.55 7.92
C MET A 399 14.39 9.04 8.83
N GLY A 400 14.70 8.72 10.06
CA GLY A 400 13.71 8.27 11.04
C GLY A 400 12.65 9.32 11.32
N ILE A 401 13.04 10.57 11.62
CA ILE A 401 12.10 11.65 11.93
C ILE A 401 11.18 11.97 10.75
N ILE A 402 11.65 11.88 9.51
CA ILE A 402 10.81 12.06 8.32
C ILE A 402 9.75 10.95 8.24
N GLY A 403 10.14 9.69 8.47
CA GLY A 403 9.20 8.57 8.51
C GLY A 403 8.17 8.72 9.64
N PHE A 404 8.59 9.18 10.80
CA PHE A 404 7.72 9.49 11.94
C PHE A 404 6.70 10.57 11.59
N LEU A 405 7.17 11.69 11.07
CA LEU A 405 6.32 12.81 10.68
C LEU A 405 5.32 12.42 9.59
N ALA A 406 5.76 11.64 8.59
CA ALA A 406 4.87 11.13 7.55
C ALA A 406 3.69 10.36 8.16
N GLY A 407 3.95 9.45 9.10
CA GLY A 407 2.91 8.67 9.76
C GLY A 407 2.00 9.51 10.66
N VAL A 408 2.55 10.45 11.43
CA VAL A 408 1.78 11.32 12.34
C VAL A 408 0.92 12.31 11.54
N LEU A 409 1.46 12.96 10.52
CA LEU A 409 0.74 13.93 9.69
C LEU A 409 -0.37 13.25 8.91
N PHE A 410 -0.13 12.02 8.42
CA PHE A 410 -1.16 11.24 7.77
C PHE A 410 -2.32 10.89 8.74
N ARG A 411 -2.02 10.41 9.95
CA ARG A 411 -3.04 10.12 10.97
C ARG A 411 -3.87 11.35 11.37
N LYS A 412 -3.26 12.53 11.36
CA LYS A 412 -3.95 13.80 11.63
C LYS A 412 -4.75 14.34 10.43
N GLY A 413 -4.66 13.70 9.25
CA GLY A 413 -5.30 14.15 8.02
C GLY A 413 -4.66 15.36 7.36
N LEU A 414 -3.50 15.81 7.85
CA LEU A 414 -2.71 16.91 7.25
C LEU A 414 -1.98 16.44 5.99
N LEU A 415 -1.49 15.21 5.98
CA LEU A 415 -0.91 14.55 4.82
C LEU A 415 -1.95 13.61 4.20
N ARG A 416 -2.25 13.80 2.91
CA ARG A 416 -3.22 12.98 2.17
C ARG A 416 -2.51 11.89 1.38
N ARG A 417 -3.17 10.75 1.20
CA ARG A 417 -2.70 9.65 0.32
C ARG A 417 -2.89 10.00 -1.16
N SER A 418 -2.40 11.14 -1.59
CA SER A 418 -2.39 11.52 -2.99
C SER A 418 -0.96 11.70 -3.45
N ARG A 419 -0.66 11.34 -4.70
CA ARG A 419 0.69 11.47 -5.27
C ARG A 419 1.25 12.89 -5.06
N GLY A 420 0.43 13.92 -5.29
CA GLY A 420 0.84 15.31 -5.11
C GLY A 420 1.17 15.66 -3.66
N SER A 421 0.32 15.27 -2.69
CA SER A 421 0.57 15.56 -1.27
C SER A 421 1.83 14.85 -0.76
N LEU A 422 2.02 13.58 -1.13
CA LEU A 422 3.20 12.81 -0.74
C LEU A 422 4.49 13.35 -1.39
N ALA A 423 4.41 13.71 -2.68
CA ALA A 423 5.55 14.29 -3.40
C ALA A 423 5.97 15.66 -2.82
N THR A 424 5.00 16.52 -2.51
CA THR A 424 5.28 17.82 -1.86
C THR A 424 5.90 17.62 -0.48
N PHE A 425 5.36 16.71 0.33
CA PHE A 425 5.94 16.38 1.63
C PHE A 425 7.34 15.79 1.48
N GLY A 426 7.56 14.94 0.48
CA GLY A 426 8.86 14.33 0.20
C GLY A 426 9.91 15.36 -0.20
N ALA A 427 9.57 16.29 -1.10
CA ALA A 427 10.45 17.38 -1.49
C ALA A 427 10.81 18.28 -0.31
N PHE A 428 9.79 18.71 0.46
CA PHE A 428 9.97 19.51 1.66
C PHE A 428 10.86 18.78 2.68
N SER A 429 10.61 17.51 2.92
CA SER A 429 11.38 16.71 3.88
C SER A 429 12.85 16.54 3.48
N ALA A 430 13.14 16.37 2.19
CA ALA A 430 14.49 16.25 1.70
C ALA A 430 15.31 17.53 1.92
N VAL A 431 14.75 18.70 1.59
CA VAL A 431 15.47 19.97 1.69
C VAL A 431 15.47 20.50 3.13
N ILE A 432 14.30 20.57 3.76
CA ILE A 432 14.13 21.28 5.05
C ILE A 432 14.47 20.38 6.24
N ILE A 433 14.04 19.11 6.22
CA ILE A 433 14.28 18.23 7.38
C ILE A 433 15.63 17.54 7.23
N TYR A 434 15.85 16.82 6.12
CA TYR A 434 17.11 16.09 5.92
C TYR A 434 18.29 17.05 5.76
N GLY A 435 18.22 18.00 4.83
CA GLY A 435 19.25 19.04 4.64
C GLY A 435 19.40 19.92 5.87
N GLY A 436 18.26 20.29 6.52
CA GLY A 436 18.27 21.07 7.77
C GLY A 436 18.99 20.41 8.94
N ILE A 437 19.07 19.08 8.99
CA ILE A 437 19.79 18.32 10.00
C ILE A 437 21.22 18.01 9.53
N MET A 438 21.39 17.54 8.30
CA MET A 438 22.68 17.03 7.81
C MET A 438 23.70 18.14 7.54
N ASN A 439 23.28 19.34 7.07
CA ASN A 439 24.20 20.43 6.80
C ASN A 439 24.85 20.97 8.09
N PRO A 440 24.09 21.31 9.17
CA PRO A 440 24.74 21.68 10.44
C PRO A 440 25.48 20.52 11.10
N ALA A 441 25.02 19.27 10.92
CA ALA A 441 25.77 18.11 11.40
C ALA A 441 27.14 18.00 10.73
N ALA A 442 27.24 18.27 9.43
CA ALA A 442 28.51 18.31 8.72
C ALA A 442 29.43 19.42 9.29
N ALA A 443 28.88 20.60 9.55
CA ALA A 443 29.66 21.68 10.19
C ALA A 443 30.19 21.25 11.56
N LEU A 444 29.39 20.60 12.38
CA LEU A 444 29.79 20.07 13.70
C LEU A 444 30.86 18.98 13.59
N MET A 445 30.73 18.06 12.63
CA MET A 445 31.64 16.93 12.46
C MET A 445 33.04 17.35 12.00
N TYR A 446 33.10 18.35 11.09
CA TYR A 446 34.35 18.73 10.45
C TYR A 446 34.98 19.98 11.06
N ASN A 447 34.23 20.86 11.74
CA ASN A 447 34.70 22.15 12.21
C ASN A 447 34.13 22.55 13.59
N SER A 448 34.07 21.61 14.53
CA SER A 448 33.42 21.82 15.84
C SER A 448 34.01 22.97 16.66
N GLN A 449 35.32 23.31 16.48
CA GLN A 449 36.01 24.37 17.26
C GLN A 449 35.75 25.79 16.74
N THR A 450 35.31 25.92 15.49
CA THR A 450 35.16 27.24 14.82
C THR A 450 33.73 27.49 14.36
N LEU A 451 32.75 26.77 14.93
CA LEU A 451 31.36 26.86 14.53
C LEU A 451 30.86 28.31 14.71
N ASN A 452 30.53 28.97 13.59
CA ASN A 452 29.93 30.29 13.57
C ASN A 452 28.83 30.36 12.52
N TRP A 453 28.07 31.46 12.52
CA TRP A 453 26.91 31.63 11.63
C TRP A 453 27.29 31.66 10.14
N GLU A 454 28.43 32.24 9.80
CA GLU A 454 28.92 32.31 8.42
C GLU A 454 29.27 30.90 7.89
N MET A 455 29.91 30.09 8.72
CA MET A 455 30.18 28.69 8.40
C MET A 455 28.91 27.87 8.19
N LEU A 456 27.93 28.02 9.08
CA LEU A 456 26.66 27.35 8.89
C LEU A 456 25.98 27.72 7.58
N LYS A 457 25.94 28.99 7.21
CA LYS A 457 25.45 29.44 5.91
C LYS A 457 26.24 28.78 4.76
N ALA A 458 27.58 28.71 4.87
CA ALA A 458 28.40 28.09 3.85
C ALA A 458 28.03 26.60 3.64
N TYR A 459 27.84 25.84 4.72
CA TYR A 459 27.40 24.44 4.62
C TYR A 459 26.00 24.30 4.03
N TYR A 460 25.02 25.17 4.36
CA TYR A 460 23.73 25.16 3.75
C TYR A 460 23.76 25.47 2.25
N VAL A 461 24.55 26.48 1.85
CA VAL A 461 24.65 26.86 0.44
C VAL A 461 25.36 25.76 -0.38
N SER A 462 26.44 25.18 0.13
CA SER A 462 27.17 24.10 -0.56
C SER A 462 26.40 22.79 -0.57
N GLY A 463 25.61 22.51 0.47
CA GLY A 463 24.77 21.29 0.57
C GLY A 463 23.50 21.34 -0.29
N LEU A 464 22.98 22.55 -0.57
CA LEU A 464 21.71 22.73 -1.25
C LEU A 464 21.58 21.99 -2.60
N PRO A 465 22.57 21.99 -3.52
CA PRO A 465 22.48 21.23 -4.76
C PRO A 465 22.21 19.73 -4.53
N MET A 466 22.86 19.14 -3.54
CA MET A 466 22.68 17.74 -3.18
C MET A 466 21.32 17.48 -2.54
N ASP A 467 20.83 18.40 -1.70
CA ASP A 467 19.48 18.34 -1.12
C ASP A 467 18.40 18.42 -2.20
N LEU A 468 18.64 19.20 -3.26
CA LEU A 468 17.75 19.34 -4.41
C LEU A 468 17.70 18.07 -5.25
N ILE A 469 18.83 17.42 -5.50
CA ILE A 469 18.90 16.13 -6.17
C ILE A 469 18.13 15.09 -5.34
N HIS A 470 18.32 15.10 -4.02
CA HIS A 470 17.61 14.22 -3.10
C HIS A 470 16.09 14.47 -3.13
N ALA A 471 15.67 15.74 -3.15
CA ALA A 471 14.26 16.11 -3.29
C ALA A 471 13.67 15.64 -4.62
N ALA A 472 14.36 15.88 -5.73
CA ALA A 472 13.92 15.43 -7.05
C ALA A 472 13.79 13.90 -7.12
N ALA A 473 14.78 13.17 -6.64
CA ALA A 473 14.76 11.72 -6.55
C ALA A 473 13.55 11.25 -5.71
N THR A 474 13.35 11.83 -4.54
CA THR A 474 12.23 11.49 -3.65
C THR A 474 10.88 11.69 -4.34
N VAL A 475 10.70 12.83 -5.03
CA VAL A 475 9.48 13.11 -5.80
C VAL A 475 9.25 12.07 -6.89
N ILE A 476 10.28 11.76 -7.68
CA ILE A 476 10.20 10.78 -8.77
C ILE A 476 9.80 9.41 -8.23
N PHE A 477 10.49 8.93 -7.19
CA PHE A 477 10.19 7.62 -6.61
C PHE A 477 8.82 7.57 -5.92
N ILE A 478 8.35 8.66 -5.29
CA ILE A 478 6.99 8.75 -4.76
C ILE A 478 5.96 8.66 -5.88
N LEU A 479 6.16 9.40 -6.98
CA LEU A 479 5.21 9.38 -8.10
C LEU A 479 5.09 8.00 -8.76
N ILE A 480 6.18 7.23 -8.79
CA ILE A 480 6.22 5.89 -9.37
C ILE A 480 5.71 4.84 -8.37
N ALA A 481 6.20 4.86 -7.14
CA ALA A 481 6.07 3.74 -6.21
C ALA A 481 4.98 3.92 -5.14
N ALA A 482 4.58 5.14 -4.78
CA ALA A 482 3.73 5.33 -3.61
C ALA A 482 2.35 4.67 -3.75
N GLU A 483 1.68 4.83 -4.87
CA GLU A 483 0.33 4.27 -5.07
C GLU A 483 0.34 2.73 -5.10
N PRO A 484 1.15 2.06 -5.96
CA PRO A 484 1.16 0.60 -6.01
C PRO A 484 1.69 -0.03 -4.71
N MET A 485 2.63 0.60 -4.03
CA MET A 485 3.12 0.09 -2.75
C MET A 485 2.10 0.24 -1.64
N LEU A 486 1.47 1.41 -1.47
CA LEU A 486 0.45 1.63 -0.45
C LEU A 486 -0.74 0.70 -0.66
N GLU A 487 -1.17 0.46 -1.90
CA GLU A 487 -2.23 -0.48 -2.21
C GLU A 487 -1.86 -1.92 -1.78
N LYS A 488 -0.66 -2.38 -2.12
CA LYS A 488 -0.17 -3.72 -1.71
C LYS A 488 -0.03 -3.82 -0.19
N LEU A 489 0.52 -2.79 0.46
CA LEU A 489 0.67 -2.77 1.91
C LEU A 489 -0.69 -2.77 2.62
N ASP A 490 -1.69 -2.06 2.11
CA ASP A 490 -3.04 -2.09 2.66
C ASP A 490 -3.70 -3.47 2.49
N ARG A 491 -3.51 -4.13 1.35
CA ARG A 491 -3.94 -5.53 1.17
C ARG A 491 -3.28 -6.48 2.17
N ILE A 492 -1.97 -6.31 2.42
CA ILE A 492 -1.23 -7.10 3.41
C ILE A 492 -1.80 -6.87 4.81
N LYS A 493 -2.10 -5.60 5.15
CA LYS A 493 -2.70 -5.25 6.44
C LYS A 493 -4.06 -5.93 6.64
N VAL A 494 -4.95 -5.84 5.66
CA VAL A 494 -6.27 -6.46 5.70
C VAL A 494 -6.14 -7.98 5.77
N LYS A 495 -5.32 -8.58 4.87
CA LYS A 495 -5.15 -10.04 4.80
C LYS A 495 -4.61 -10.65 6.10
N TYR A 496 -3.75 -9.93 6.81
CA TYR A 496 -3.09 -10.46 8.01
C TYR A 496 -3.58 -9.80 9.31
N GLY A 497 -4.56 -8.91 9.24
CA GLY A 497 -5.08 -8.20 10.40
C GLY A 497 -3.99 -7.41 11.12
N LEU A 498 -3.13 -6.69 10.37
CA LEU A 498 -2.01 -5.92 10.91
C LEU A 498 -2.38 -4.50 11.34
N VAL A 499 -3.64 -4.11 11.24
CA VAL A 499 -4.15 -2.78 11.61
C VAL A 499 -5.48 -2.90 12.29
N GLU A 500 -5.56 -2.33 13.48
CA GLU A 500 -6.79 -1.84 14.07
C GLU A 500 -7.03 -0.37 13.67
#